data_11e2f5e081075b64cea5bf7eb0565c0a
#
_entry.id   11e2f5e081075b64cea5bf7eb0565c0a
#
_cell.length_a   1.000
_cell.length_b   1.000
_cell.length_c   1.000
_cell.angle_alpha   90.00
_cell.angle_beta   90.00
_cell.angle_gamma   90.00
#
_symmetry.space_group_name_H-M   'P 1'
#
loop_
_entity.id
_entity.type
_entity.pdbx_description
1 polymer ?
#
loop_
_entity_poly.entity_id
_entity_poly.type
_entity_poly.pdbx_seq_one_letter_code
_entity_poly.pdbx_strand_id
1 'polypeptide(L)'
;MARQRELLEANPGLSLLSLTVQPPGSVKRTELSLAVADAGVRAVREAFPVEFEELRDLETGYEAFFLVNMDPLDAKRLACHVEDTHPLGRLMDIDVIVLNSIPDSSAASATPGSLRFAPYPGKCSPRVALTASCYPEPTPCHPERSEGSVPLPLGREELGLEPRKCLLCDRPVRECMRARTHSVDELLEKIQTLVKSYLNL
;
A
#
# COMPACT_ATOMS: atom_id res chain seq x y z
N MET A 1 -0.74 -10.31 -2.74
CA MET A 1 0.60 -10.24 -3.38
C MET A 1 0.70 -11.17 -4.61
N ALA A 2 0.49 -12.50 -4.50
CA ALA A 2 0.58 -13.39 -5.68
C ALA A 2 -0.42 -13.00 -6.78
N ARG A 3 -1.70 -12.80 -6.42
CA ARG A 3 -2.74 -12.45 -7.39
C ARG A 3 -2.52 -11.11 -8.08
N GLN A 4 -2.02 -10.12 -7.36
CA GLN A 4 -1.69 -8.80 -7.93
C GLN A 4 -0.60 -8.91 -8.99
N ARG A 5 0.44 -9.74 -8.74
CA ARG A 5 1.49 -10.02 -9.70
C ARG A 5 0.94 -10.70 -10.95
N GLU A 6 0.16 -11.76 -10.79
CA GLU A 6 -0.46 -12.49 -11.91
C GLU A 6 -1.28 -11.56 -12.81
N LEU A 7 -2.09 -10.67 -12.21
CA LEU A 7 -2.91 -9.73 -12.96
C LEU A 7 -2.06 -8.74 -13.76
N LEU A 8 -0.99 -8.20 -13.16
CA LEU A 8 -0.10 -7.25 -13.82
C LEU A 8 0.75 -7.91 -14.91
N GLU A 9 1.27 -9.11 -14.66
CA GLU A 9 2.07 -9.86 -15.64
C GLU A 9 1.24 -10.31 -16.85
N ALA A 10 -0.03 -10.67 -16.61
CA ALA A 10 -0.95 -11.08 -17.68
C ALA A 10 -1.48 -9.90 -18.52
N ASN A 11 -1.42 -8.66 -18.01
CA ASN A 11 -1.99 -7.47 -18.64
C ASN A 11 -0.97 -6.32 -18.70
N PRO A 12 0.11 -6.47 -19.48
CA PRO A 12 1.12 -5.44 -19.60
C PRO A 12 0.51 -4.16 -20.23
N GLY A 13 0.80 -3.01 -19.61
CA GLY A 13 0.28 -1.72 -20.06
C GLY A 13 -0.99 -1.25 -19.37
N LEU A 14 -1.64 -2.08 -18.54
CA LEU A 14 -2.71 -1.68 -17.67
C LEU A 14 -2.18 -1.40 -16.26
N SER A 15 -2.83 -0.48 -15.55
CA SER A 15 -2.59 -0.21 -14.13
C SER A 15 -3.54 -1.04 -13.27
N LEU A 16 -3.05 -1.58 -12.16
CA LEU A 16 -3.85 -2.33 -11.21
C LEU A 16 -4.26 -1.45 -10.04
N LEU A 17 -5.56 -1.31 -9.83
CA LEU A 17 -6.13 -0.75 -8.61
C LEU A 17 -6.50 -1.88 -7.65
N SER A 18 -6.18 -1.69 -6.37
CA SER A 18 -6.59 -2.57 -5.27
C SER A 18 -7.45 -1.75 -4.30
N LEU A 19 -8.76 -2.00 -4.30
CA LEU A 19 -9.67 -1.42 -3.33
C LEU A 19 -9.79 -2.35 -2.14
N THR A 20 -9.50 -1.84 -0.94
CA THR A 20 -9.69 -2.57 0.31
C THR A 20 -10.56 -1.80 1.29
N VAL A 21 -11.37 -2.53 2.07
CA VAL A 21 -12.18 -1.98 3.16
C VAL A 21 -11.90 -2.79 4.41
N GLN A 22 -11.20 -2.17 5.36
CA GLN A 22 -10.78 -2.79 6.60
C GLN A 22 -11.22 -1.97 7.80
N PRO A 23 -12.42 -2.23 8.37
CA PRO A 23 -12.86 -1.53 9.58
C PRO A 23 -11.92 -1.86 10.76
N PRO A 24 -11.81 -0.95 11.75
CA PRO A 24 -11.05 -1.22 12.98
C PRO A 24 -11.68 -2.38 13.76
N GLY A 25 -10.88 -3.03 14.60
CA GLY A 25 -11.31 -4.17 15.42
C GLY A 25 -11.05 -5.53 14.78
N SER A 26 -11.52 -6.58 15.42
CA SER A 26 -11.30 -7.99 15.04
C SER A 26 -12.23 -8.48 13.94
N VAL A 27 -13.47 -7.97 13.90
CA VAL A 27 -14.47 -8.34 12.89
C VAL A 27 -14.30 -7.44 11.68
N LYS A 28 -13.92 -8.02 10.55
CA LYS A 28 -13.65 -7.27 9.31
C LYS A 28 -14.83 -7.28 8.34
N ARG A 29 -15.61 -8.36 8.33
CA ARG A 29 -16.77 -8.50 7.47
C ARG A 29 -18.05 -8.19 8.26
N THR A 30 -18.65 -7.04 7.96
CA THR A 30 -19.90 -6.56 8.55
C THR A 30 -20.80 -5.97 7.46
N GLU A 31 -22.08 -5.78 7.71
CA GLU A 31 -23.00 -5.10 6.77
C GLU A 31 -22.50 -3.69 6.43
N LEU A 32 -21.93 -2.98 7.41
CA LEU A 32 -21.37 -1.66 7.19
C LEU A 32 -20.13 -1.69 6.28
N SER A 33 -19.24 -2.67 6.46
CA SER A 33 -18.05 -2.80 5.59
C SER A 33 -18.43 -3.19 4.17
N LEU A 34 -19.46 -4.01 3.99
CA LEU A 34 -20.00 -4.35 2.68
C LEU A 34 -20.64 -3.13 1.99
N ALA A 35 -21.42 -2.33 2.73
CA ALA A 35 -21.99 -1.10 2.18
C ALA A 35 -20.90 -0.10 1.72
N VAL A 36 -19.81 0.01 2.47
CA VAL A 36 -18.64 0.82 2.07
C VAL A 36 -17.97 0.22 0.84
N ALA A 37 -17.81 -1.09 0.77
CA ALA A 37 -17.22 -1.78 -0.37
C ALA A 37 -18.03 -1.57 -1.65
N ASP A 38 -19.34 -1.74 -1.58
CA ASP A 38 -20.26 -1.50 -2.72
C ASP A 38 -20.19 -0.04 -3.20
N ALA A 39 -20.12 0.92 -2.27
CA ALA A 39 -19.95 2.33 -2.61
C ALA A 39 -18.58 2.57 -3.28
N GLY A 40 -17.53 1.94 -2.80
CA GLY A 40 -16.18 2.03 -3.37
C GLY A 40 -16.09 1.44 -4.78
N VAL A 41 -16.68 0.27 -4.99
CA VAL A 41 -16.75 -0.38 -6.32
C VAL A 41 -17.49 0.53 -7.32
N ARG A 42 -18.62 1.13 -6.92
CA ARG A 42 -19.33 2.09 -7.76
C ARG A 42 -18.48 3.31 -8.09
N ALA A 43 -17.84 3.90 -7.08
CA ALA A 43 -16.98 5.05 -7.27
C ALA A 43 -15.80 4.77 -8.22
N VAL A 44 -15.19 3.58 -8.14
CA VAL A 44 -14.14 3.17 -9.08
C VAL A 44 -14.70 3.00 -10.50
N ARG A 45 -15.83 2.33 -10.67
CA ARG A 45 -16.46 2.16 -11.99
C ARG A 45 -16.85 3.47 -12.64
N GLU A 46 -17.26 4.46 -11.86
CA GLU A 46 -17.64 5.79 -12.34
C GLU A 46 -16.44 6.65 -12.71
N ALA A 47 -15.34 6.54 -11.95
CA ALA A 47 -14.18 7.40 -12.10
C ALA A 47 -13.15 6.86 -13.09
N PHE A 48 -13.01 5.55 -13.26
CA PHE A 48 -11.92 4.92 -14.02
C PHE A 48 -12.38 4.17 -15.26
N PRO A 49 -11.55 4.13 -16.32
CA PRO A 49 -11.78 3.29 -17.49
C PRO A 49 -11.44 1.82 -17.17
N VAL A 50 -12.35 1.14 -16.47
CA VAL A 50 -12.17 -0.25 -16.01
C VAL A 50 -12.31 -1.22 -17.18
N GLU A 51 -11.25 -2.03 -17.42
CA GLU A 51 -11.20 -3.09 -18.43
C GLU A 51 -11.51 -4.47 -17.84
N PHE A 52 -11.16 -4.67 -16.57
CA PHE A 52 -11.38 -5.92 -15.85
C PHE A 52 -11.60 -5.64 -14.37
N GLU A 53 -12.44 -6.46 -13.74
CA GLU A 53 -12.65 -6.42 -12.29
C GLU A 53 -12.72 -7.82 -11.68
N GLU A 54 -12.21 -7.96 -10.47
CA GLU A 54 -12.34 -9.14 -9.62
C GLU A 54 -12.71 -8.72 -8.21
N LEU A 55 -13.91 -9.12 -7.76
CA LEU A 55 -14.45 -8.77 -6.45
C LEU A 55 -14.29 -9.95 -5.49
N ARG A 56 -13.78 -9.70 -4.29
CA ARG A 56 -13.47 -10.73 -3.28
C ARG A 56 -14.08 -10.35 -1.94
N ASP A 57 -15.17 -11.00 -1.59
CA ASP A 57 -15.80 -10.90 -0.27
C ASP A 57 -15.22 -11.99 0.64
N LEU A 58 -14.30 -11.61 1.53
CA LEU A 58 -13.57 -12.53 2.40
C LEU A 58 -13.91 -12.26 3.86
N GLU A 59 -13.81 -13.29 4.70
CA GLU A 59 -13.94 -13.13 6.16
C GLU A 59 -12.90 -12.14 6.74
N THR A 60 -11.75 -12.01 6.07
CA THR A 60 -10.68 -11.09 6.46
C THR A 60 -10.92 -9.64 6.02
N GLY A 61 -12.00 -9.37 5.30
CA GLY A 61 -12.36 -8.06 4.75
C GLY A 61 -12.69 -8.14 3.26
N TYR A 62 -13.12 -7.02 2.73
CA TYR A 62 -13.43 -6.89 1.30
C TYR A 62 -12.21 -6.39 0.53
N GLU A 63 -11.93 -7.05 -0.59
CA GLU A 63 -10.86 -6.71 -1.52
C GLU A 63 -11.41 -6.73 -2.95
N ALA A 64 -11.08 -5.74 -3.76
CA ALA A 64 -11.41 -5.74 -5.17
C ALA A 64 -10.21 -5.30 -6.00
N PHE A 65 -10.01 -5.95 -7.15
CA PHE A 65 -8.98 -5.63 -8.12
C PHE A 65 -9.62 -5.10 -9.39
N PHE A 66 -9.06 -4.01 -9.93
CA PHE A 66 -9.47 -3.44 -11.19
C PHE A 66 -8.25 -3.20 -12.06
N LEU A 67 -8.32 -3.63 -13.32
CA LEU A 67 -7.34 -3.24 -14.32
C LEU A 67 -7.92 -2.06 -15.12
N VAL A 68 -7.14 -0.99 -15.21
CA VAL A 68 -7.56 0.26 -15.86
C VAL A 68 -6.55 0.67 -16.91
N ASN A 69 -7.04 1.19 -18.03
CA ASN A 69 -6.22 1.73 -19.11
C ASN A 69 -5.88 3.20 -18.82
N MET A 70 -4.95 3.40 -17.89
CA MET A 70 -4.52 4.72 -17.42
C MET A 70 -3.07 4.66 -16.93
N ASP A 71 -2.33 5.76 -17.07
CA ASP A 71 -0.99 5.88 -16.49
C ASP A 71 -1.04 5.69 -14.95
N PRO A 72 -0.11 4.97 -14.32
CA PRO A 72 -0.15 4.67 -12.90
C PRO A 72 -0.17 5.90 -11.99
N LEU A 73 0.56 6.98 -12.33
CA LEU A 73 0.59 8.20 -11.53
C LEU A 73 -0.73 8.97 -11.65
N ASP A 74 -1.33 9.01 -12.84
CA ASP A 74 -2.63 9.62 -13.05
C ASP A 74 -3.73 8.81 -12.38
N ALA A 75 -3.66 7.47 -12.45
CA ALA A 75 -4.55 6.58 -11.71
C ALA A 75 -4.45 6.82 -10.19
N LYS A 76 -3.22 7.02 -9.66
CA LYS A 76 -3.04 7.31 -8.22
C LYS A 76 -3.58 8.69 -7.84
N ARG A 77 -3.40 9.73 -8.67
CA ARG A 77 -4.01 11.05 -8.45
C ARG A 77 -5.53 10.96 -8.36
N LEU A 78 -6.14 10.24 -9.31
CA LEU A 78 -7.58 10.05 -9.35
C LEU A 78 -8.09 9.22 -8.18
N ALA A 79 -7.38 8.15 -7.78
CA ALA A 79 -7.69 7.36 -6.60
C ALA A 79 -7.69 8.23 -5.32
N CYS A 80 -6.65 9.04 -5.13
CA CYS A 80 -6.60 9.99 -4.02
C CYS A 80 -7.75 11.00 -4.06
N HIS A 81 -8.12 11.49 -5.23
CA HIS A 81 -9.26 12.39 -5.39
C HIS A 81 -10.58 11.71 -4.99
N VAL A 82 -10.83 10.48 -5.42
CA VAL A 82 -12.01 9.70 -5.01
C VAL A 82 -12.04 9.52 -3.49
N GLU A 83 -10.92 9.13 -2.89
CA GLU A 83 -10.81 8.96 -1.43
C GLU A 83 -11.05 10.25 -0.65
N ASP A 84 -10.66 11.41 -1.19
CA ASP A 84 -10.78 12.70 -0.53
C ASP A 84 -12.16 13.35 -0.74
N THR A 85 -12.87 13.06 -1.84
CA THR A 85 -14.15 13.70 -2.21
C THR A 85 -15.38 12.85 -1.97
N HIS A 86 -15.28 11.51 -2.07
CA HIS A 86 -16.42 10.63 -1.85
C HIS A 86 -16.85 10.63 -0.39
N PRO A 87 -18.16 10.68 -0.04
CA PRO A 87 -18.63 10.72 1.35
C PRO A 87 -18.10 9.61 2.27
N LEU A 88 -17.88 8.40 1.71
CA LEU A 88 -17.29 7.25 2.39
C LEU A 88 -15.82 7.03 2.02
N GLY A 89 -15.19 7.91 1.26
CA GLY A 89 -13.84 7.72 0.72
C GLY A 89 -12.77 7.53 1.80
N ARG A 90 -13.01 8.12 2.99
CA ARG A 90 -12.13 7.94 4.18
C ARG A 90 -12.14 6.51 4.74
N LEU A 91 -13.12 5.70 4.36
CA LEU A 91 -13.30 4.31 4.79
C LEU A 91 -12.79 3.30 3.75
N MET A 92 -12.39 3.78 2.59
CA MET A 92 -11.84 3.02 1.47
C MET A 92 -10.34 3.24 1.39
N ASP A 93 -9.63 2.24 0.90
CA ASP A 93 -8.22 2.34 0.54
C ASP A 93 -8.05 1.89 -0.90
N ILE A 94 -7.71 2.84 -1.80
CA ILE A 94 -7.55 2.58 -3.23
C ILE A 94 -6.06 2.71 -3.56
N ASP A 95 -5.37 1.58 -3.57
CA ASP A 95 -3.97 1.52 -3.94
C ASP A 95 -3.80 1.26 -5.44
N VAL A 96 -2.86 1.97 -6.03
CA VAL A 96 -2.37 1.68 -7.38
C VAL A 96 -1.09 0.86 -7.25
N ILE A 97 -1.11 -0.35 -7.81
CA ILE A 97 -0.02 -1.32 -7.71
C ILE A 97 0.74 -1.33 -9.02
N VAL A 98 2.06 -1.22 -8.94
CA VAL A 98 2.97 -1.32 -10.07
C VAL A 98 3.99 -2.44 -9.86
N LEU A 99 4.48 -3.03 -10.94
CA LEU A 99 5.62 -3.94 -10.87
C LEU A 99 6.89 -3.13 -10.83
N ASN A 100 7.59 -3.18 -9.70
CA ASN A 100 8.92 -2.59 -9.61
C ASN A 100 9.93 -3.61 -10.14
N SER A 101 10.46 -3.35 -11.34
CA SER A 101 11.62 -4.07 -11.85
C SER A 101 12.80 -3.65 -10.98
N ILE A 102 13.36 -4.56 -10.19
CA ILE A 102 14.64 -4.31 -9.51
C ILE A 102 15.65 -4.11 -10.64
N PRO A 103 16.25 -2.92 -10.81
CA PRO A 103 17.25 -2.73 -11.87
C PRO A 103 18.38 -3.72 -11.60
N ASP A 104 18.68 -4.53 -12.61
CA ASP A 104 19.80 -5.44 -12.58
C ASP A 104 21.07 -4.62 -12.34
N SER A 105 21.71 -4.84 -11.19
CA SER A 105 22.94 -4.13 -10.80
C SER A 105 24.15 -4.49 -11.66
N SER A 106 23.98 -5.28 -12.73
CA SER A 106 25.03 -5.66 -13.68
C SER A 106 25.26 -4.66 -14.82
N ALA A 107 24.41 -3.62 -14.99
CA ALA A 107 24.51 -2.66 -16.10
C ALA A 107 25.11 -1.29 -15.69
N ALA A 108 25.76 -1.16 -14.55
CA ALA A 108 26.43 0.07 -14.14
C ALA A 108 27.91 0.09 -14.56
N SER A 109 28.17 0.21 -15.87
CA SER A 109 29.47 0.67 -16.36
C SER A 109 29.31 2.02 -17.06
N ALA A 110 30.01 3.03 -16.49
CA ALA A 110 30.29 4.40 -16.98
C ALA A 110 29.17 5.45 -16.77
N THR A 111 29.33 6.41 -15.89
CA THR A 111 30.30 7.51 -15.88
C THR A 111 30.26 8.28 -14.53
N PRO A 112 31.35 8.94 -14.06
CA PRO A 112 31.42 9.51 -12.72
C PRO A 112 30.92 10.94 -12.69
N GLY A 113 29.88 11.17 -11.92
CA GLY A 113 29.32 12.50 -11.63
C GLY A 113 28.91 12.63 -10.16
N SER A 114 29.87 12.88 -9.32
CA SER A 114 29.87 13.60 -8.02
C SER A 114 28.50 13.85 -7.35
N LEU A 115 28.13 13.03 -6.38
CA LEU A 115 27.43 13.47 -5.17
C LEU A 115 28.07 12.80 -3.96
N ARG A 116 28.74 13.61 -3.16
CA ARG A 116 29.44 13.22 -1.93
C ARG A 116 28.41 12.89 -0.84
N PHE A 117 28.29 11.63 -0.48
CA PHE A 117 27.68 11.26 0.80
C PHE A 117 28.79 11.29 1.89
N ALA A 118 28.53 12.07 2.93
CA ALA A 118 29.39 12.15 4.11
C ALA A 118 29.37 10.81 4.88
N PRO A 119 30.54 10.35 5.38
CA PRO A 119 30.61 9.11 6.14
C PRO A 119 30.13 9.30 7.57
N TYR A 120 29.32 8.38 8.04
CA TYR A 120 28.98 8.23 9.46
C TYR A 120 30.23 7.84 10.26
N PRO A 121 30.59 8.51 11.35
CA PRO A 121 31.70 8.12 12.21
C PRO A 121 31.22 7.13 13.29
N GLY A 122 31.30 5.85 12.99
CA GLY A 122 31.16 4.79 13.98
C GLY A 122 32.52 4.20 14.31
N LYS A 123 33.08 4.56 15.46
CA LYS A 123 34.33 4.04 15.98
C LYS A 123 34.19 2.58 16.37
N CYS A 124 34.84 1.67 15.65
CA CYS A 124 35.21 0.36 16.20
C CYS A 124 36.65 0.44 16.70
N SER A 125 36.82 0.24 18.00
CA SER A 125 38.14 0.07 18.67
C SER A 125 38.71 -1.32 18.38
N PRO A 126 40.01 -1.43 18.08
CA PRO A 126 40.67 -2.72 17.97
C PRO A 126 41.35 -3.07 19.29
N ARG A 127 41.00 -4.21 19.86
CA ARG A 127 41.90 -5.03 20.75
C ARG A 127 41.15 -6.32 21.09
N VAL A 128 41.64 -7.43 20.60
CA VAL A 128 42.44 -8.46 21.28
C VAL A 128 42.66 -9.60 20.27
N ALA A 129 43.91 -9.86 19.97
CA ALA A 129 44.33 -11.10 19.33
C ALA A 129 44.33 -12.20 20.41
N LEU A 130 43.88 -13.42 20.05
CA LEU A 130 44.57 -14.70 20.35
C LEU A 130 43.65 -15.90 20.03
N THR A 131 44.27 -16.84 19.33
CA THR A 131 44.02 -18.28 19.21
C THR A 131 43.07 -18.74 18.11
N ALA A 132 43.73 -19.41 17.16
CA ALA A 132 43.13 -20.25 16.10
C ALA A 132 42.36 -21.42 16.72
N SER A 133 41.13 -21.63 16.30
CA SER A 133 40.51 -22.95 16.27
C SER A 133 39.25 -22.91 15.37
N CYS A 134 39.31 -23.69 14.29
CA CYS A 134 38.23 -24.32 13.56
C CYS A 134 36.86 -23.63 13.53
N TYR A 135 36.65 -22.76 12.56
CA TYR A 135 35.30 -22.46 12.09
C TYR A 135 34.99 -23.36 10.89
N PRO A 136 33.86 -24.10 10.91
CA PRO A 136 33.34 -24.68 9.69
C PRO A 136 32.92 -23.53 8.77
N GLU A 137 33.19 -23.67 7.49
CA GLU A 137 32.82 -22.70 6.47
C GLU A 137 31.32 -22.30 6.61
N PRO A 138 30.98 -21.01 6.52
CA PRO A 138 29.60 -20.59 6.52
C PRO A 138 28.98 -21.10 5.21
N THR A 139 28.11 -22.10 5.31
CA THR A 139 27.18 -22.43 4.23
C THR A 139 26.41 -21.17 3.87
N PRO A 140 26.30 -20.81 2.60
CA PRO A 140 25.51 -19.65 2.17
C PRO A 140 24.03 -19.97 2.38
N CYS A 141 23.48 -19.61 3.53
CA CYS A 141 22.03 -19.57 3.78
C CYS A 141 21.43 -18.26 3.25
N HIS A 142 21.62 -18.00 1.97
CA HIS A 142 20.74 -17.12 1.25
C HIS A 142 19.78 -17.98 0.46
N PRO A 143 18.46 -17.98 0.79
CA PRO A 143 17.49 -18.45 -0.16
C PRO A 143 17.68 -17.60 -1.42
N GLU A 144 17.87 -18.26 -2.54
CA GLU A 144 17.90 -17.62 -3.85
C GLU A 144 16.70 -16.67 -3.93
N ARG A 145 16.98 -15.36 -3.86
CA ARG A 145 16.00 -14.33 -4.15
C ARG A 145 15.66 -14.53 -5.62
N SER A 146 14.55 -15.17 -5.89
CA SER A 146 13.99 -15.20 -7.22
C SER A 146 13.94 -13.77 -7.75
N GLU A 147 14.68 -13.51 -8.81
CA GLU A 147 14.66 -12.28 -9.59
C GLU A 147 13.25 -12.12 -10.20
N GLY A 148 12.34 -11.53 -9.44
CA GLY A 148 10.97 -11.28 -9.86
C GLY A 148 10.58 -9.88 -9.45
N SER A 149 10.03 -9.12 -10.38
CA SER A 149 9.41 -7.84 -10.09
C SER A 149 8.39 -8.00 -8.96
N VAL A 150 8.48 -7.13 -7.95
CA VAL A 150 7.60 -7.18 -6.78
C VAL A 150 6.51 -6.13 -6.97
N PRO A 151 5.21 -6.49 -6.84
CA PRO A 151 4.13 -5.51 -6.87
C PRO A 151 4.24 -4.59 -5.65
N LEU A 152 4.32 -3.29 -5.90
CA LEU A 152 4.40 -2.24 -4.87
C LEU A 152 3.31 -1.20 -5.07
N PRO A 153 2.65 -0.75 -3.98
CA PRO A 153 1.69 0.34 -4.06
C PRO A 153 2.40 1.69 -4.20
N LEU A 154 1.87 2.55 -5.07
CA LEU A 154 2.29 3.94 -5.18
C LEU A 154 1.79 4.73 -3.97
N GLY A 155 2.71 5.47 -3.32
CA GLY A 155 2.40 6.33 -2.17
C GLY A 155 1.85 7.70 -2.56
N ARG A 156 1.11 8.35 -1.64
CA ARG A 156 0.70 9.76 -1.79
C ARG A 156 1.90 10.71 -1.85
N GLU A 157 2.98 10.35 -1.16
CA GLU A 157 4.23 11.12 -1.08
C GLU A 157 4.91 11.26 -2.45
N GLU A 158 4.79 10.23 -3.30
CA GLU A 158 5.32 10.26 -4.69
C GLU A 158 4.64 11.31 -5.57
N LEU A 159 3.42 11.71 -5.20
CA LEU A 159 2.64 12.75 -5.85
C LEU A 159 2.75 14.11 -5.17
N GLY A 160 3.52 14.23 -4.08
CA GLY A 160 3.60 15.44 -3.25
C GLY A 160 2.29 15.77 -2.52
N LEU A 161 1.41 14.78 -2.31
CA LEU A 161 0.13 14.97 -1.64
C LEU A 161 0.29 14.85 -0.11
N GLU A 162 -0.53 15.62 0.61
CA GLU A 162 -0.59 15.57 2.06
C GLU A 162 -0.97 14.18 2.59
N PRO A 163 -0.41 13.75 3.74
CA PRO A 163 -0.80 12.51 4.39
C PRO A 163 -2.30 12.50 4.74
N ARG A 164 -2.92 11.33 4.69
CA ARG A 164 -4.32 11.18 5.14
C ARG A 164 -4.49 11.63 6.58
N LYS A 165 -5.51 12.44 6.83
CA LYS A 165 -5.90 12.87 8.18
C LYS A 165 -6.62 11.73 8.92
N CYS A 166 -6.61 11.78 10.23
CA CYS A 166 -7.38 10.89 11.09
C CYS A 166 -8.90 11.05 10.83
N LEU A 167 -9.67 9.98 11.06
CA LEU A 167 -11.13 10.00 10.90
C LEU A 167 -11.83 10.85 11.96
N LEU A 168 -11.23 10.97 13.15
CA LEU A 168 -11.81 11.67 14.32
C LEU A 168 -11.17 13.03 14.62
N CYS A 169 -9.94 13.27 14.12
CA CYS A 169 -9.22 14.52 14.34
C CYS A 169 -8.39 14.91 13.12
N ASP A 170 -7.84 16.13 13.11
CA ASP A 170 -7.09 16.68 11.96
C ASP A 170 -5.62 16.23 11.86
N ARG A 171 -5.15 15.43 12.82
CA ARG A 171 -3.77 14.92 12.79
C ARG A 171 -3.57 13.86 11.70
N PRO A 172 -2.33 13.67 11.22
CA PRO A 172 -1.99 12.57 10.32
C PRO A 172 -2.44 11.23 10.90
N VAL A 173 -3.12 10.39 10.09
CA VAL A 173 -3.67 9.11 10.56
C VAL A 173 -2.61 8.19 11.16
N ARG A 174 -1.40 8.17 10.60
CA ARG A 174 -0.27 7.35 11.07
C ARG A 174 0.15 7.71 12.50
N GLU A 175 0.07 8.98 12.90
CA GLU A 175 0.37 9.44 14.26
C GLU A 175 -0.67 8.94 15.25
N CYS A 176 -1.96 9.10 14.93
CA CYS A 176 -3.05 8.61 15.76
C CYS A 176 -3.02 7.09 15.93
N MET A 177 -2.69 6.35 14.87
CA MET A 177 -2.55 4.89 14.92
C MET A 177 -1.39 4.45 15.84
N ARG A 178 -0.22 5.08 15.71
CA ARG A 178 0.96 4.78 16.55
C ARG A 178 0.73 5.13 18.01
N ALA A 179 0.13 6.30 18.26
CA ALA A 179 -0.16 6.79 19.60
C ALA A 179 -1.42 6.16 20.23
N ARG A 180 -2.21 5.38 19.46
CA ARG A 180 -3.51 4.84 19.86
C ARG A 180 -4.40 5.92 20.48
N THR A 181 -4.47 7.09 19.86
CA THR A 181 -5.13 8.28 20.39
C THR A 181 -6.63 8.10 20.57
N HIS A 182 -7.24 7.29 19.71
CA HIS A 182 -8.68 7.02 19.68
C HIS A 182 -8.94 5.56 19.95
N SER A 183 -10.01 5.27 20.66
CA SER A 183 -10.47 3.91 20.90
C SER A 183 -11.07 3.30 19.61
N VAL A 184 -11.15 1.98 19.58
CA VAL A 184 -11.81 1.26 18.47
C VAL A 184 -13.31 1.59 18.46
N ASP A 185 -13.93 1.75 19.63
CA ASP A 185 -15.36 2.03 19.75
C ASP A 185 -15.71 3.42 19.19
N GLU A 186 -14.92 4.45 19.50
CA GLU A 186 -15.09 5.79 18.92
C GLU A 186 -14.97 5.78 17.39
N LEU A 187 -14.03 5.00 16.85
CA LEU A 187 -13.87 4.85 15.40
C LEU A 187 -15.05 4.14 14.77
N LEU A 188 -15.55 3.05 15.40
CA LEU A 188 -16.72 2.31 14.91
C LEU A 188 -18.00 3.15 14.95
N GLU A 189 -18.22 3.94 16.02
CA GLU A 189 -19.35 4.86 16.12
C GLU A 189 -19.33 5.91 15.00
N LYS A 190 -18.15 6.49 14.74
CA LYS A 190 -17.98 7.42 13.63
C LYS A 190 -18.26 6.80 12.28
N ILE A 191 -17.75 5.57 12.03
CA ILE A 191 -18.00 4.80 10.80
C ILE A 191 -19.49 4.54 10.63
N GLN A 192 -20.18 4.07 11.68
CA GLN A 192 -21.62 3.85 11.65
C GLN A 192 -22.39 5.10 11.28
N THR A 193 -22.03 6.23 11.89
CA THR A 193 -22.66 7.52 11.60
C THR A 193 -22.49 7.92 10.13
N LEU A 194 -21.28 7.79 9.59
CA LEU A 194 -20.99 8.12 8.19
C LEU A 194 -21.77 7.22 7.21
N VAL A 195 -21.76 5.90 7.46
CA VAL A 195 -22.45 4.96 6.59
C VAL A 195 -23.97 5.14 6.65
N LYS A 196 -24.55 5.31 7.83
CA LYS A 196 -25.99 5.59 7.99
C LYS A 196 -26.39 6.87 7.28
N SER A 197 -25.62 7.94 7.45
CA SER A 197 -25.86 9.21 6.76
C SER A 197 -25.81 9.06 5.23
N TYR A 198 -24.87 8.27 4.72
CA TYR A 198 -24.75 8.01 3.28
C TYR A 198 -25.92 7.17 2.72
N LEU A 199 -26.39 6.18 3.49
CA LEU A 199 -27.51 5.33 3.11
C LEU A 199 -28.88 5.97 3.37
N ASN A 200 -28.94 7.19 3.97
CA ASN A 200 -30.17 7.87 4.39
C ASN A 200 -31.02 7.06 5.39
N LEU A 201 -30.37 6.35 6.32
CA LEU A 201 -30.95 5.51 7.38
C LEU A 201 -30.99 6.22 8.73
#